data_202739cbfccbbb2907d4c85a8806c525
#
_entry.id   202739cbfccbbb2907d4c85a8806c525
#
_cell.length_a   1.000
_cell.length_b   1.000
_cell.length_c   1.000
_cell.angle_alpha   90.00
_cell.angle_beta   90.00
_cell.angle_gamma   90.00
#
_symmetry.space_group_name_H-M   'P 1'
#
loop_
_entity.id
_entity.type
_entity.pdbx_description
1 polymer ?
#
loop_
_entity_poly.entity_id
_entity_poly.type
_entity_poly.pdbx_seq_one_letter_code
_entity_poly.pdbx_strand_id
1 'polypeptide(L)'
;MIEVFHAPQPPLPNHITVGAFFDRFGDQKWPILADTNPSVQALIKDASVRAYINLDDPQVLTGLQMVQSAGHDIDPPAIINAPIQPEERP
;
A
#
# COMPACT_ATOMS: atom_id res chain seq x y z
N MET A 1 -10.93 44.28 -4.87
CA MET A 1 -10.29 42.99 -4.58
C MET A 1 -10.98 41.92 -5.39
N ILE A 2 -10.25 41.12 -6.04
CA ILE A 2 -10.82 40.00 -6.77
C ILE A 2 -10.72 38.78 -5.86
N GLU A 3 -11.84 38.24 -5.56
CA GLU A 3 -11.87 36.98 -4.86
C GLU A 3 -11.62 35.86 -5.87
N VAL A 4 -10.58 35.10 -5.62
CA VAL A 4 -10.31 33.94 -6.45
C VAL A 4 -11.17 32.80 -5.98
N PHE A 5 -12.10 32.43 -6.83
CA PHE A 5 -12.92 31.25 -6.57
C PHE A 5 -12.08 30.00 -6.83
N HIS A 6 -11.89 29.22 -5.80
CA HIS A 6 -11.27 27.92 -5.92
C HIS A 6 -12.34 26.87 -5.90
N ALA A 7 -12.52 26.21 -7.03
CA ALA A 7 -13.36 25.02 -7.05
C ALA A 7 -12.82 23.99 -6.06
N PRO A 8 -13.69 23.26 -5.34
CA PRO A 8 -13.21 22.18 -4.49
C PRO A 8 -12.34 21.22 -5.30
N GLN A 9 -11.16 20.96 -4.81
CA GLN A 9 -10.31 19.98 -5.45
C GLN A 9 -10.85 18.58 -5.17
N PRO A 10 -10.84 17.69 -6.16
CA PRO A 10 -11.19 16.31 -5.90
C PRO A 10 -10.25 15.72 -4.87
N PRO A 11 -10.71 14.77 -4.07
CA PRO A 11 -9.83 14.07 -3.14
C PRO A 11 -8.61 13.52 -3.88
N LEU A 12 -7.44 13.61 -3.24
CA LEU A 12 -6.25 13.01 -3.80
C LEU A 12 -6.43 11.49 -3.89
N PRO A 13 -5.92 10.86 -4.95
CA PRO A 13 -5.96 9.40 -5.03
C PRO A 13 -5.25 8.77 -3.84
N ASN A 14 -5.70 7.59 -3.42
CA ASN A 14 -5.08 6.86 -2.33
C ASN A 14 -3.87 6.08 -2.84
N HIS A 15 -2.91 6.82 -3.39
CA HIS A 15 -1.67 6.29 -3.91
C HIS A 15 -0.53 6.54 -2.93
N ILE A 16 0.26 5.52 -2.69
CA ILE A 16 1.47 5.62 -1.88
C ILE A 16 2.65 5.02 -2.65
N THR A 17 3.86 5.40 -2.26
CA THR A 17 5.05 4.80 -2.86
C THR A 17 5.14 3.32 -2.51
N VAL A 18 5.86 2.56 -3.33
CA VAL A 18 6.10 1.13 -3.07
C VAL A 18 6.84 0.95 -1.75
N GLY A 19 7.85 1.80 -1.48
CA GLY A 19 8.56 1.75 -0.21
C GLY A 19 7.65 1.99 0.99
N ALA A 20 6.77 3.00 0.90
CA ALA A 20 5.81 3.28 1.95
C ALA A 20 4.83 2.11 2.17
N PHE A 21 4.44 1.46 1.08
CA PHE A 21 3.57 0.28 1.18
C PHE A 21 4.24 -0.83 2.00
N PHE A 22 5.49 -1.16 1.70
CA PHE A 22 6.21 -2.16 2.48
C PHE A 22 6.44 -1.72 3.92
N ASP A 23 6.65 -0.44 4.16
CA ASP A 23 6.81 0.08 5.52
C ASP A 23 5.54 -0.07 6.36
N ARG A 24 4.37 -0.11 5.74
CA ARG A 24 3.10 -0.35 6.43
C ARG A 24 2.99 -1.76 7.02
N PHE A 25 3.84 -2.69 6.63
CA PHE A 25 3.90 -4.00 7.24
C PHE A 25 4.47 -3.97 8.67
N GLY A 26 5.08 -2.86 9.07
CA GLY A 26 5.67 -2.73 10.40
C GLY A 26 6.76 -3.77 10.65
N ASP A 27 6.67 -4.46 11.78
CA ASP A 27 7.65 -5.48 12.17
C ASP A 27 7.65 -6.69 11.24
N GLN A 28 6.60 -6.88 10.45
CA GLN A 28 6.50 -7.99 9.51
C GLN A 28 7.19 -7.70 8.17
N LYS A 29 7.66 -6.47 7.95
CA LYS A 29 8.25 -6.06 6.67
C LYS A 29 9.36 -7.01 6.21
N TRP A 30 10.37 -7.19 7.03
CA TRP A 30 11.52 -8.02 6.65
C TRP A 30 11.19 -9.51 6.58
N PRO A 31 10.43 -10.08 7.53
CA PRO A 31 9.96 -11.46 7.38
C PRO A 31 9.18 -11.71 6.09
N ILE A 32 8.32 -10.76 5.68
CA ILE A 32 7.56 -10.88 4.44
C ILE A 32 8.48 -10.81 3.22
N LEU A 33 9.39 -9.83 3.20
CA LEU A 33 10.32 -9.67 2.07
C LEU A 33 11.27 -10.85 1.93
N ALA A 34 11.57 -11.52 3.04
CA ALA A 34 12.44 -12.70 3.05
C ALA A 34 11.71 -14.01 2.85
N ASP A 35 10.37 -14.00 2.79
CA ASP A 35 9.57 -15.20 2.62
C ASP A 35 9.84 -15.84 1.26
N THR A 36 10.12 -17.14 1.23
CA THR A 36 10.38 -17.90 0.01
C THR A 36 9.10 -18.47 -0.62
N ASN A 37 7.94 -18.25 -0.01
CA ASN A 37 6.65 -18.68 -0.58
C ASN A 37 6.49 -18.05 -1.97
N PRO A 38 6.27 -18.86 -3.03
CA PRO A 38 6.18 -18.34 -4.39
C PRO A 38 5.07 -17.28 -4.58
N SER A 39 3.95 -17.43 -3.89
CA SER A 39 2.85 -16.47 -3.97
C SER A 39 3.24 -15.12 -3.34
N VAL A 40 3.93 -15.14 -2.20
CA VAL A 40 4.42 -13.93 -1.54
C VAL A 40 5.47 -13.26 -2.41
N GLN A 41 6.39 -14.01 -2.99
CA GLN A 41 7.41 -13.49 -3.89
C GLN A 41 6.80 -12.87 -5.15
N ALA A 42 5.76 -13.48 -5.70
CA ALA A 42 5.07 -12.93 -6.87
C ALA A 42 4.42 -11.57 -6.54
N LEU A 43 3.80 -11.45 -5.36
CA LEU A 43 3.23 -10.17 -4.91
C LEU A 43 4.32 -9.10 -4.78
N ILE A 44 5.43 -9.43 -4.16
CA ILE A 44 6.54 -8.50 -3.96
C ILE A 44 7.10 -8.04 -5.30
N LYS A 45 7.30 -8.95 -6.23
CA LYS A 45 7.79 -8.61 -7.57
C LYS A 45 6.83 -7.71 -8.32
N ASP A 46 5.54 -8.03 -8.28
CA ASP A 46 4.53 -7.18 -8.92
C ASP A 46 4.50 -5.79 -8.32
N ALA A 47 4.48 -5.68 -7.00
CA ALA A 47 4.50 -4.39 -6.32
C ALA A 47 5.76 -3.60 -6.66
N SER A 48 6.91 -4.24 -6.72
CA SER A 48 8.20 -3.58 -6.92
C SER A 48 8.37 -2.95 -8.29
N VAL A 49 7.62 -3.38 -9.30
CA VAL A 49 7.71 -2.82 -10.66
C VAL A 49 6.66 -1.74 -10.91
N ARG A 50 5.81 -1.44 -9.94
CA ARG A 50 4.79 -0.41 -10.08
C ARG A 50 5.35 0.96 -9.72
N ALA A 51 4.82 2.01 -10.35
CA ALA A 51 5.19 3.38 -10.01
C ALA A 51 4.66 3.79 -8.63
N TYR A 52 3.54 3.23 -8.24
CA TYR A 52 2.89 3.48 -6.94
C TYR A 52 1.96 2.31 -6.61
N ILE A 53 1.49 2.28 -5.37
CA ILE A 53 0.46 1.34 -4.93
C ILE A 53 -0.85 2.10 -4.77
N ASN A 54 -1.90 1.62 -5.43
CA ASN A 54 -3.25 2.16 -5.30
C ASN A 54 -3.98 1.38 -4.19
N LEU A 55 -4.17 2.01 -3.04
CA LEU A 55 -4.81 1.36 -1.90
C LEU A 55 -6.30 1.04 -2.13
N ASP A 56 -6.91 1.64 -3.15
CA ASP A 56 -8.30 1.36 -3.51
C ASP A 56 -8.43 0.18 -4.48
N ASP A 57 -7.33 -0.34 -4.97
CA ASP A 57 -7.35 -1.49 -5.88
C ASP A 57 -7.70 -2.75 -5.09
N PRO A 58 -8.80 -3.46 -5.46
CA PRO A 58 -9.17 -4.70 -4.78
C PRO A 58 -8.07 -5.75 -4.76
N GLN A 59 -7.18 -5.76 -5.74
CA GLN A 59 -6.07 -6.70 -5.80
C GLN A 59 -5.05 -6.47 -4.68
N VAL A 60 -4.94 -5.24 -4.17
CA VAL A 60 -4.07 -4.94 -3.03
C VAL A 60 -4.59 -5.67 -1.79
N LEU A 61 -5.89 -5.57 -1.51
CA LEU A 61 -6.48 -6.30 -0.39
C LEU A 61 -6.31 -7.81 -0.55
N THR A 62 -6.59 -8.33 -1.73
CA THR A 62 -6.44 -9.77 -2.03
C THR A 62 -4.99 -10.22 -1.80
N GLY A 63 -4.02 -9.43 -2.26
CA GLY A 63 -2.61 -9.72 -2.06
C GLY A 63 -2.22 -9.72 -0.58
N LEU A 64 -2.71 -8.76 0.19
CA LEU A 64 -2.44 -8.71 1.63
C LEU A 64 -3.07 -9.88 2.38
N GLN A 65 -4.27 -10.30 1.99
CA GLN A 65 -4.91 -11.48 2.55
C GLN A 65 -4.11 -12.75 2.27
N MET A 66 -3.53 -12.84 1.09
CA MET A 66 -2.66 -13.95 0.71
C MET A 66 -1.40 -13.99 1.59
N VAL A 67 -0.79 -12.84 1.84
CA VAL A 67 0.37 -12.73 2.74
C VAL A 67 -0.01 -13.17 4.15
N GLN A 68 -1.17 -12.73 4.64
CA GLN A 68 -1.68 -13.15 5.94
C GLN A 68 -1.88 -14.67 5.99
N SER A 69 -2.45 -15.25 4.94
CA SER A 69 -2.67 -16.70 4.85
C SER A 69 -1.37 -17.49 4.79
N ALA A 70 -0.29 -16.86 4.34
CA ALA A 70 1.04 -17.49 4.32
C ALA A 70 1.68 -17.53 5.72
N GLY A 71 1.03 -17.00 6.74
CA GLY A 71 1.48 -17.08 8.12
C GLY A 71 2.02 -15.79 8.71
N HIS A 72 1.94 -14.68 7.98
CA HIS A 72 2.38 -13.39 8.49
C HIS A 72 1.28 -12.70 9.28
N ASP A 73 1.64 -12.16 10.45
CA ASP A 73 0.71 -11.48 11.33
C ASP A 73 0.55 -10.02 10.91
N ILE A 74 -0.28 -9.80 9.90
CA ILE A 74 -0.64 -8.47 9.42
C ILE A 74 -2.15 -8.31 9.47
N ASP A 75 -2.58 -7.04 9.47
CA ASP A 75 -3.99 -6.67 9.42
C ASP A 75 -4.25 -5.95 8.09
N PRO A 76 -4.73 -6.67 7.04
CA PRO A 76 -4.93 -6.06 5.73
C PRO A 76 -5.82 -4.82 5.74
N PRO A 77 -6.99 -4.81 6.41
CA PRO A 77 -7.81 -3.59 6.46
C PRO A 77 -7.08 -2.41 7.12
N ALA A 78 -6.32 -2.64 8.17
CA ALA A 78 -5.58 -1.58 8.85
C ALA A 78 -4.49 -1.00 7.94
N ILE A 79 -3.81 -1.84 7.16
CA ILE A 79 -2.78 -1.39 6.22
C ILE A 79 -3.40 -0.49 5.15
N ILE A 80 -4.55 -0.88 4.60
CA ILE A 80 -5.22 -0.12 3.54
C ILE A 80 -5.82 1.17 4.06
N ASN A 81 -6.41 1.14 5.25
CA ASN A 81 -7.20 2.25 5.79
C ASN A 81 -6.39 3.23 6.65
N ALA A 82 -5.13 2.94 6.94
CA ALA A 82 -4.29 3.88 7.67
C ALA A 82 -4.20 5.21 6.90
N PRO A 83 -4.33 6.36 7.57
CA PRO A 83 -4.24 7.65 6.90
C PRO A 83 -2.92 7.79 6.14
N ILE A 84 -3.01 8.31 4.92
CA ILE A 84 -1.83 8.53 4.08
C ILE A 84 -1.10 9.76 4.58
N GLN A 85 0.17 9.59 4.94
CA GLN A 85 1.02 10.68 5.37
C GLN A 85 1.66 11.35 4.15
N PRO A 86 2.02 12.65 4.24
CA PRO A 86 2.64 13.36 3.11
C PRO A 86 3.88 12.65 2.54
N GLU A 87 4.70 12.04 3.41
CA GLU A 87 5.91 11.34 3.01
C GLU A 87 5.64 10.02 2.28
N GLU A 88 4.41 9.49 2.36
CA GLU A 88 4.03 8.27 1.65
C GLU A 88 3.60 8.54 0.20
N ARG A 89 3.30 9.78 -0.13
CA ARG A 89 2.81 10.10 -1.47
C ARG A 89 3.93 10.06 -2.50
N PRO A 90 3.58 9.55 -3.70
CA PRO A 90 4.55 9.50 -4.81
C PRO A 90 5.06 10.88 -5.23
#